data_3851cc37378e80d65bd6740e050258a8
#
_entry.id   3851cc37378e80d65bd6740e050258a8
#
_cell.length_a   1.000
_cell.length_b   1.000
_cell.length_c   1.000
_cell.angle_alpha   90.00
_cell.angle_beta   90.00
_cell.angle_gamma   90.00
#
_symmetry.space_group_name_H-M   'P 1'
#
loop_
_entity.id
_entity.type
_entity.pdbx_description
1 polymer ?
#
loop_
_entity_poly.entity_id
_entity_poly.type
_entity_poly.pdbx_seq_one_letter_code
_entity_poly.pdbx_strand_id
1 'polypeptide(L)'
;MSIGSPDRIRGVIFDLDDTLFDCTGQLTEPARQRASAVLVQDSPTHDVEALTELQTDLAGRLGSSGAIREIGRLHGIPDATVAEALETYNRDDVPPITSFPDAIETLDGLVALGVTLTCVTTGRRGRQLAKVDRLGLDRYFSEGQNLYIHDDPDTPKDDDLNRALSDAGLLPDQALSVGDKLDTDVAAGNRIGVTTVRYRHGRQKNAEPETEIERPDHDILRLADLISIIKH
;
A
#
# COMPACT_ATOMS: atom_id res chain seq x y z
N MET A 1 30.27 -25.59 8.13
CA MET A 1 29.33 -24.49 7.93
C MET A 1 28.98 -24.51 6.46
N SER A 2 27.75 -24.95 6.10
CA SER A 2 27.30 -24.96 4.72
C SER A 2 27.03 -23.52 4.32
N ILE A 3 27.83 -22.98 3.41
CA ILE A 3 27.57 -21.72 2.73
C ILE A 3 26.36 -22.03 1.85
N GLY A 4 25.16 -21.55 2.23
CA GLY A 4 23.97 -21.71 1.44
C GLY A 4 24.18 -21.14 0.03
N SER A 5 23.52 -21.74 -0.95
CA SER A 5 23.55 -21.28 -2.35
C SER A 5 23.24 -19.78 -2.38
N PRO A 6 24.00 -18.93 -3.07
CA PRO A 6 23.79 -17.47 -3.07
C PRO A 6 22.46 -17.03 -3.69
N ASP A 7 21.77 -17.91 -4.40
CA ASP A 7 20.58 -17.60 -5.21
C ASP A 7 19.24 -17.91 -4.51
N ARG A 8 19.22 -18.17 -3.20
CA ARG A 8 17.95 -18.50 -2.53
C ARG A 8 17.34 -17.28 -1.84
N ILE A 9 16.10 -16.96 -2.21
CA ILE A 9 15.29 -15.98 -1.50
C ILE A 9 15.09 -16.42 -0.04
N ARG A 10 15.43 -15.53 0.89
CA ARG A 10 15.41 -15.74 2.34
C ARG A 10 14.49 -14.76 3.07
N GLY A 11 14.08 -13.68 2.39
CA GLY A 11 13.18 -12.69 2.93
C GLY A 11 12.17 -12.18 1.92
N VAL A 12 11.02 -11.74 2.42
CA VAL A 12 9.99 -11.04 1.66
C VAL A 12 9.60 -9.79 2.42
N ILE A 13 9.68 -8.65 1.72
CA ILE A 13 9.25 -7.35 2.22
C ILE A 13 7.91 -7.03 1.55
N PHE A 14 6.87 -6.89 2.33
CA PHE A 14 5.52 -6.56 1.86
C PHE A 14 5.20 -5.08 2.05
N ASP A 15 4.55 -4.46 1.07
CA ASP A 15 3.67 -3.33 1.36
C ASP A 15 2.39 -3.84 2.05
N LEU A 16 1.61 -2.94 2.64
CA LEU A 16 0.38 -3.27 3.35
C LEU A 16 -0.87 -2.97 2.51
N ASP A 17 -1.01 -1.70 2.10
CA ASP A 17 -2.22 -1.17 1.47
C ASP A 17 -2.33 -1.63 0.01
N ASP A 18 -3.47 -2.25 -0.35
CA ASP A 18 -3.71 -2.87 -1.66
C ASP A 18 -2.76 -4.04 -2.00
N THR A 19 -1.97 -4.51 -1.00
CA THR A 19 -1.06 -5.64 -1.11
C THR A 19 -1.46 -6.81 -0.20
N LEU A 20 -1.69 -6.58 1.09
CA LEU A 20 -2.16 -7.62 2.04
C LEU A 20 -3.67 -7.55 2.29
N PHE A 21 -4.31 -6.45 1.97
CA PHE A 21 -5.75 -6.26 2.01
C PHE A 21 -6.18 -5.19 0.99
N ASP A 22 -7.46 -5.19 0.63
CA ASP A 22 -8.05 -4.20 -0.27
C ASP A 22 -8.28 -2.87 0.48
N CYS A 23 -7.24 -2.04 0.56
CA CYS A 23 -7.33 -0.70 1.16
C CYS A 23 -8.20 0.24 0.35
N THR A 24 -8.11 0.15 -0.97
CA THR A 24 -8.92 0.99 -1.88
C THR A 24 -10.41 0.74 -1.65
N GLY A 25 -10.87 -0.50 -1.75
CA GLY A 25 -12.29 -0.82 -1.61
C GLY A 25 -12.81 -0.72 -0.17
N GLN A 26 -12.02 -1.13 0.83
CA GLN A 26 -12.50 -1.18 2.22
C GLN A 26 -12.37 0.15 2.98
N LEU A 27 -11.42 1.01 2.62
CA LEU A 27 -11.16 2.25 3.35
C LEU A 27 -11.25 3.51 2.48
N THR A 28 -10.59 3.53 1.32
CA THR A 28 -10.44 4.74 0.50
C THR A 28 -11.74 5.14 -0.17
N GLU A 29 -12.40 4.21 -0.85
CA GLU A 29 -13.69 4.48 -1.50
C GLU A 29 -14.80 4.87 -0.52
N PRO A 30 -15.01 4.17 0.60
CA PRO A 30 -15.95 4.62 1.63
C PRO A 30 -15.61 5.99 2.23
N ALA A 31 -14.31 6.33 2.36
CA ALA A 31 -13.90 7.65 2.83
C ALA A 31 -14.23 8.75 1.81
N ARG A 32 -14.02 8.48 0.51
CA ARG A 32 -14.41 9.40 -0.57
C ARG A 32 -15.92 9.63 -0.60
N GLN A 33 -16.71 8.57 -0.50
CA GLN A 33 -18.17 8.68 -0.46
C GLN A 33 -18.65 9.54 0.72
N ARG A 34 -18.06 9.35 1.91
CA ARG A 34 -18.39 10.20 3.07
C ARG A 34 -18.01 11.66 2.86
N ALA A 35 -16.85 11.94 2.30
CA ALA A 35 -16.43 13.31 1.97
C ALA A 35 -17.33 13.94 0.90
N SER A 36 -17.70 13.17 -0.14
CA SER A 36 -18.65 13.61 -1.17
C SER A 36 -20.04 13.92 -0.60
N ALA A 37 -20.51 13.13 0.38
CA ALA A 37 -21.77 13.39 1.07
C ALA A 37 -21.78 14.71 1.86
N VAL A 38 -20.61 15.18 2.30
CA VAL A 38 -20.46 16.53 2.88
C VAL A 38 -20.47 17.60 1.77
N LEU A 39 -19.67 17.42 0.72
CA LEU A 39 -19.53 18.39 -0.36
C LEU A 39 -20.84 18.65 -1.12
N VAL A 40 -21.66 17.62 -1.31
CA VAL A 40 -22.93 17.73 -2.05
C VAL A 40 -23.91 18.71 -1.42
N GLN A 41 -23.79 19.00 -0.12
CA GLN A 41 -24.68 19.93 0.58
C GLN A 41 -24.60 21.34 -0.01
N ASP A 42 -23.45 21.73 -0.54
CA ASP A 42 -23.22 23.02 -1.18
C ASP A 42 -22.90 22.90 -2.69
N SER A 43 -23.25 21.76 -3.30
CA SER A 43 -23.07 21.49 -4.73
C SER A 43 -24.38 20.98 -5.37
N PRO A 44 -25.37 21.87 -5.61
CA PRO A 44 -26.71 21.48 -6.00
C PRO A 44 -26.81 20.82 -7.39
N THR A 45 -25.76 20.87 -8.18
CA THR A 45 -25.70 20.30 -9.53
C THR A 45 -25.08 18.89 -9.58
N HIS A 46 -24.62 18.37 -8.45
CA HIS A 46 -23.97 17.07 -8.36
C HIS A 46 -24.61 16.21 -7.28
N ASP A 47 -24.55 14.90 -7.47
CA ASP A 47 -24.84 13.91 -6.42
C ASP A 47 -23.56 13.36 -5.81
N VAL A 48 -23.69 12.51 -4.81
CA VAL A 48 -22.57 11.88 -4.10
C VAL A 48 -21.71 11.03 -5.03
N GLU A 49 -22.35 10.32 -5.97
CA GLU A 49 -21.66 9.41 -6.90
C GLU A 49 -20.78 10.21 -7.86
N ALA A 50 -21.29 11.24 -8.49
CA ALA A 50 -20.55 12.12 -9.40
C ALA A 50 -19.37 12.81 -8.70
N LEU A 51 -19.54 13.29 -7.47
CA LEU A 51 -18.44 13.88 -6.70
C LEU A 51 -17.39 12.83 -6.26
N THR A 52 -17.81 11.60 -6.01
CA THR A 52 -16.88 10.50 -5.65
C THR A 52 -16.04 10.08 -6.86
N GLU A 53 -16.65 9.98 -8.04
CA GLU A 53 -15.92 9.74 -9.29
C GLU A 53 -14.93 10.86 -9.57
N LEU A 54 -15.35 12.11 -9.47
CA LEU A 54 -14.46 13.26 -9.65
C LEU A 54 -13.30 13.30 -8.64
N GLN A 55 -13.56 12.95 -7.37
CA GLN A 55 -12.48 12.79 -6.39
C GLN A 55 -11.48 11.70 -6.81
N THR A 56 -11.98 10.59 -7.36
CA THR A 56 -11.14 9.47 -7.80
C THR A 56 -10.23 9.88 -8.95
N ASP A 57 -10.77 10.57 -9.94
CA ASP A 57 -10.03 11.06 -11.11
C ASP A 57 -8.95 12.10 -10.72
N LEU A 58 -9.33 13.04 -9.85
CA LEU A 58 -8.40 14.07 -9.40
C LEU A 58 -7.32 13.55 -8.46
N ALA A 59 -7.63 12.52 -7.66
CA ALA A 59 -6.71 12.01 -6.65
C ALA A 59 -5.43 11.40 -7.24
N GLY A 60 -5.47 10.90 -8.47
CA GLY A 60 -4.29 10.39 -9.18
C GLY A 60 -3.20 11.44 -9.37
N ARG A 61 -3.57 12.72 -9.50
CA ARG A 61 -2.64 13.84 -9.72
C ARG A 61 -2.41 14.72 -8.49
N LEU A 62 -3.42 14.85 -7.64
CA LEU A 62 -3.43 15.84 -6.55
C LEU A 62 -3.39 15.21 -5.16
N GLY A 63 -3.37 13.88 -5.09
CA GLY A 63 -3.65 13.17 -3.85
C GLY A 63 -5.11 13.37 -3.38
N SER A 64 -5.56 12.55 -2.44
CA SER A 64 -6.96 12.55 -2.02
C SER A 64 -7.41 13.89 -1.38
N SER A 65 -6.58 14.47 -0.52
CA SER A 65 -6.89 15.77 0.10
C SER A 65 -6.83 16.92 -0.91
N GLY A 66 -5.93 16.85 -1.90
CA GLY A 66 -5.86 17.80 -3.00
C GLY A 66 -7.10 17.75 -3.89
N ALA A 67 -7.60 16.54 -4.17
CA ALA A 67 -8.83 16.36 -4.95
C ALA A 67 -10.04 17.01 -4.28
N ILE A 68 -10.22 16.84 -2.96
CA ILE A 68 -11.30 17.48 -2.20
C ILE A 68 -11.23 19.02 -2.29
N ARG A 69 -10.03 19.59 -2.11
CA ARG A 69 -9.83 21.04 -2.25
C ARG A 69 -10.12 21.55 -3.65
N GLU A 70 -9.68 20.80 -4.67
CA GLU A 70 -9.89 21.18 -6.06
C GLU A 70 -11.37 21.14 -6.44
N ILE A 71 -12.13 20.17 -5.96
CA ILE A 71 -13.59 20.13 -6.12
C ILE A 71 -14.23 21.37 -5.48
N GLY A 72 -13.83 21.72 -4.26
CA GLY A 72 -14.31 22.94 -3.60
C GLY A 72 -14.08 24.18 -4.45
N ARG A 73 -12.86 24.32 -4.99
CA ARG A 73 -12.49 25.45 -5.86
C ARG A 73 -13.29 25.48 -7.18
N LEU A 74 -13.44 24.32 -7.85
CA LEU A 74 -14.11 24.21 -9.15
C LEU A 74 -15.62 24.51 -9.06
N HIS A 75 -16.25 24.12 -7.97
CA HIS A 75 -17.69 24.22 -7.79
C HIS A 75 -18.12 25.35 -6.85
N GLY A 76 -17.16 26.17 -6.35
CA GLY A 76 -17.45 27.30 -5.47
C GLY A 76 -18.03 26.87 -4.12
N ILE A 77 -17.65 25.68 -3.63
CA ILE A 77 -18.11 25.15 -2.34
C ILE A 77 -17.42 25.96 -1.21
N PRO A 78 -18.14 26.38 -0.16
CA PRO A 78 -17.57 27.14 0.95
C PRO A 78 -16.39 26.41 1.61
N ASP A 79 -15.36 27.18 2.02
CA ASP A 79 -14.17 26.65 2.68
C ASP A 79 -14.50 25.84 3.94
N ALA A 80 -15.55 26.21 4.67
CA ALA A 80 -16.01 25.48 5.85
C ALA A 80 -16.47 24.05 5.50
N THR A 81 -17.23 23.90 4.41
CA THR A 81 -17.72 22.60 3.91
C THR A 81 -16.55 21.75 3.38
N VAL A 82 -15.58 22.39 2.69
CA VAL A 82 -14.35 21.71 2.25
C VAL A 82 -13.53 21.22 3.44
N ALA A 83 -13.41 22.02 4.50
CA ALA A 83 -12.71 21.64 5.72
C ALA A 83 -13.38 20.45 6.42
N GLU A 84 -14.71 20.46 6.52
CA GLU A 84 -15.49 19.34 7.08
C GLU A 84 -15.32 18.06 6.24
N ALA A 85 -15.34 18.17 4.91
CA ALA A 85 -15.11 17.04 4.01
C ALA A 85 -13.70 16.46 4.17
N LEU A 86 -12.67 17.31 4.34
CA LEU A 86 -11.30 16.89 4.61
C LEU A 86 -11.18 16.17 5.97
N GLU A 87 -11.82 16.68 7.02
CA GLU A 87 -11.86 16.03 8.33
C GLU A 87 -12.53 14.67 8.24
N THR A 88 -13.69 14.61 7.57
CA THR A 88 -14.45 13.38 7.34
C THR A 88 -13.66 12.34 6.54
N TYR A 89 -12.91 12.77 5.53
CA TYR A 89 -12.02 11.88 4.76
C TYR A 89 -10.86 11.36 5.61
N ASN A 90 -10.21 12.25 6.36
CA ASN A 90 -8.98 11.97 7.09
C ASN A 90 -9.18 11.40 8.51
N ARG A 91 -10.33 10.83 8.81
CA ARG A 91 -10.58 10.20 10.12
C ARG A 91 -9.53 9.14 10.42
N ASP A 92 -9.09 9.09 11.67
CA ASP A 92 -8.05 8.14 12.13
C ASP A 92 -8.60 6.76 12.46
N ASP A 93 -9.92 6.65 12.68
CA ASP A 93 -10.56 5.38 12.99
C ASP A 93 -10.46 4.41 11.79
N VAL A 94 -10.04 3.20 12.07
CA VAL A 94 -10.02 2.10 11.11
C VAL A 94 -11.21 1.19 11.44
N PRO A 95 -12.24 1.11 10.56
CA PRO A 95 -13.36 0.20 10.75
C PRO A 95 -12.88 -1.26 10.67
N PRO A 96 -13.74 -2.25 10.92
CA PRO A 96 -13.43 -3.64 10.60
C PRO A 96 -13.03 -3.80 9.13
N ILE A 97 -11.87 -4.39 8.91
CA ILE A 97 -11.30 -4.70 7.59
C ILE A 97 -10.84 -6.16 7.57
N THR A 98 -10.70 -6.71 6.37
CA THR A 98 -10.27 -8.09 6.16
C THR A 98 -9.11 -8.17 5.17
N SER A 99 -8.16 -9.06 5.41
CA SER A 99 -7.07 -9.36 4.47
C SER A 99 -7.60 -10.03 3.19
N PHE A 100 -6.80 -10.05 2.14
CA PHE A 100 -7.10 -10.87 0.97
C PHE A 100 -7.26 -12.34 1.37
N PRO A 101 -8.10 -13.11 0.66
CA PRO A 101 -8.45 -14.49 1.06
C PRO A 101 -7.24 -15.41 1.22
N ASP A 102 -6.18 -15.22 0.42
CA ASP A 102 -4.97 -16.03 0.43
C ASP A 102 -3.79 -15.41 1.20
N ALA A 103 -3.95 -14.20 1.75
CA ALA A 103 -2.85 -13.49 2.41
C ALA A 103 -2.32 -14.25 3.63
N ILE A 104 -3.21 -14.65 4.53
CA ILE A 104 -2.84 -15.36 5.76
C ILE A 104 -2.18 -16.71 5.45
N GLU A 105 -2.77 -17.49 4.55
CA GLU A 105 -2.22 -18.80 4.14
C GLU A 105 -0.84 -18.63 3.48
N THR A 106 -0.67 -17.58 2.67
CA THR A 106 0.62 -17.27 2.05
C THR A 106 1.68 -16.91 3.09
N LEU A 107 1.35 -16.02 4.04
CA LEU A 107 2.27 -15.64 5.11
C LEU A 107 2.67 -16.86 5.97
N ASP A 108 1.71 -17.70 6.35
CA ASP A 108 1.99 -18.94 7.08
C ASP A 108 2.88 -19.90 6.26
N GLY A 109 2.63 -20.01 4.96
CA GLY A 109 3.43 -20.83 4.05
C GLY A 109 4.88 -20.32 3.93
N LEU A 110 5.08 -19.01 3.85
CA LEU A 110 6.42 -18.40 3.80
C LEU A 110 7.18 -18.61 5.11
N VAL A 111 6.52 -18.44 6.26
CA VAL A 111 7.11 -18.75 7.57
C VAL A 111 7.52 -20.22 7.67
N ALA A 112 6.67 -21.14 7.20
CA ALA A 112 6.97 -22.57 7.19
C ALA A 112 8.16 -22.93 6.28
N LEU A 113 8.45 -22.14 5.25
CA LEU A 113 9.65 -22.25 4.40
C LEU A 113 10.91 -21.63 5.03
N GLY A 114 10.79 -21.02 6.21
CA GLY A 114 11.90 -20.33 6.89
C GLY A 114 12.23 -18.98 6.27
N VAL A 115 11.30 -18.36 5.56
CA VAL A 115 11.44 -17.03 4.96
C VAL A 115 11.18 -15.95 6.02
N THR A 116 12.06 -14.97 6.11
CA THR A 116 11.88 -13.81 6.98
C THR A 116 10.83 -12.87 6.36
N LEU A 117 9.81 -12.50 7.13
CA LEU A 117 8.79 -11.55 6.69
C LEU A 117 9.08 -10.17 7.26
N THR A 118 8.89 -9.15 6.43
CA THR A 118 8.98 -7.74 6.81
C THR A 118 7.85 -6.97 6.15
N CYS A 119 7.34 -5.93 6.80
CA CYS A 119 6.36 -5.01 6.21
C CYS A 119 6.94 -3.59 6.20
N VAL A 120 6.89 -2.94 5.02
CA VAL A 120 7.26 -1.53 4.84
C VAL A 120 6.08 -0.82 4.21
N THR A 121 5.38 0.01 4.96
CA THR A 121 4.14 0.66 4.53
C THR A 121 4.19 2.17 4.69
N THR A 122 3.50 2.90 3.82
CA THR A 122 3.44 4.38 3.87
C THR A 122 2.15 4.86 4.50
N GLY A 123 2.24 5.82 5.41
CA GLY A 123 1.08 6.48 5.99
C GLY A 123 1.23 6.87 7.45
N ARG A 124 0.18 7.47 8.01
CA ARG A 124 0.19 7.89 9.42
C ARG A 124 0.36 6.68 10.34
N ARG A 125 1.39 6.74 11.20
CA ARG A 125 1.80 5.64 12.08
C ARG A 125 0.63 4.99 12.84
N GLY A 126 -0.19 5.78 13.54
CA GLY A 126 -1.31 5.24 14.31
C GLY A 126 -2.33 4.48 13.45
N ARG A 127 -2.57 4.97 12.22
CA ARG A 127 -3.50 4.34 11.29
C ARG A 127 -2.93 3.03 10.72
N GLN A 128 -1.65 2.97 10.38
CA GLN A 128 -1.02 1.74 9.89
C GLN A 128 -0.96 0.66 10.98
N LEU A 129 -0.63 1.02 12.23
CA LEU A 129 -0.70 0.10 13.36
C LEU A 129 -2.11 -0.43 13.59
N ALA A 130 -3.14 0.44 13.53
CA ALA A 130 -4.53 0.02 13.65
C ALA A 130 -4.97 -0.94 12.52
N LYS A 131 -4.47 -0.76 11.30
CA LYS A 131 -4.72 -1.70 10.19
C LYS A 131 -4.08 -3.06 10.47
N VAL A 132 -2.81 -3.09 10.87
CA VAL A 132 -2.11 -4.34 11.20
C VAL A 132 -2.86 -5.12 12.29
N ASP A 133 -3.28 -4.44 13.37
CA ASP A 133 -4.08 -5.03 14.44
C ASP A 133 -5.44 -5.56 13.94
N ARG A 134 -6.20 -4.73 13.21
CA ARG A 134 -7.51 -5.10 12.68
C ARG A 134 -7.49 -6.30 11.72
N LEU A 135 -6.40 -6.45 10.98
CA LEU A 135 -6.18 -7.55 10.05
C LEU A 135 -5.64 -8.83 10.73
N GLY A 136 -5.29 -8.78 12.03
CA GLY A 136 -4.63 -9.86 12.74
C GLY A 136 -3.23 -10.17 12.20
N LEU A 137 -2.56 -9.14 11.64
CA LEU A 137 -1.23 -9.26 11.07
C LEU A 137 -0.11 -8.97 12.09
N ASP A 138 -0.45 -8.56 13.32
CA ASP A 138 0.45 -8.29 14.44
C ASP A 138 1.31 -9.52 14.83
N ARG A 139 0.82 -10.73 14.55
CA ARG A 139 1.57 -11.98 14.71
C ARG A 139 2.71 -12.17 13.70
N TYR A 140 2.69 -11.44 12.57
CA TYR A 140 3.75 -11.48 11.55
C TYR A 140 4.61 -10.22 11.56
N PHE A 141 3.99 -9.07 11.88
CA PHE A 141 4.61 -7.76 11.75
C PHE A 141 4.45 -6.96 13.03
N SER A 142 5.57 -6.69 13.69
CA SER A 142 5.61 -5.93 14.94
C SER A 142 6.52 -4.73 14.82
N GLU A 143 6.05 -3.59 15.31
CA GLU A 143 6.84 -2.36 15.32
C GLU A 143 8.10 -2.51 16.17
N GLY A 144 9.22 -1.96 15.68
CA GLY A 144 10.51 -2.10 16.29
C GLY A 144 11.21 -3.45 16.04
N GLN A 145 10.57 -4.33 15.24
CA GLN A 145 11.17 -5.59 14.79
C GLN A 145 11.22 -5.67 13.26
N ASN A 146 10.07 -5.82 12.62
CA ASN A 146 9.94 -6.06 11.19
C ASN A 146 8.75 -5.31 10.54
N LEU A 147 8.22 -4.30 11.21
CA LEU A 147 7.24 -3.35 10.68
C LEU A 147 7.85 -1.95 10.64
N TYR A 148 7.99 -1.41 9.45
CA TYR A 148 8.52 -0.08 9.16
C TYR A 148 7.40 0.77 8.57
N ILE A 149 7.16 1.94 9.16
CA ILE A 149 6.13 2.86 8.72
C ILE A 149 6.81 4.10 8.19
N HIS A 150 6.72 4.28 6.87
CA HIS A 150 7.18 5.44 6.15
C HIS A 150 6.13 6.54 6.26
N ASP A 151 6.40 7.60 6.98
CA ASP A 151 5.42 8.65 7.31
C ASP A 151 5.46 9.86 6.37
N ASP A 152 6.48 9.95 5.49
CA ASP A 152 6.61 10.99 4.48
C ASP A 152 6.29 10.45 3.07
N PRO A 153 5.06 10.66 2.56
CA PRO A 153 4.66 10.13 1.26
C PRO A 153 5.38 10.80 0.06
N ASP A 154 6.06 11.92 0.30
CA ASP A 154 6.77 12.67 -0.74
C ASP A 154 8.22 12.21 -0.92
N THR A 155 8.70 11.30 -0.06
CA THR A 155 10.04 10.68 -0.18
C THR A 155 9.95 9.21 -0.58
N PRO A 156 10.99 8.68 -1.29
CA PRO A 156 11.03 7.26 -1.65
C PRO A 156 11.17 6.35 -0.42
N LYS A 157 10.60 5.14 -0.50
CA LYS A 157 10.72 4.10 0.54
C LYS A 157 12.12 3.46 0.62
N ASP A 158 13.07 3.85 -0.21
CA ASP A 158 14.38 3.18 -0.39
C ASP A 158 15.14 3.00 0.94
N ASP A 159 15.14 4.03 1.79
CA ASP A 159 15.84 3.99 3.08
C ASP A 159 15.20 2.98 4.05
N ASP A 160 13.87 2.89 4.08
CA ASP A 160 13.15 1.94 4.92
C ASP A 160 13.33 0.50 4.41
N LEU A 161 13.37 0.28 3.09
CA LEU A 161 13.67 -1.02 2.50
C LEU A 161 15.11 -1.45 2.81
N ASN A 162 16.08 -0.55 2.66
CA ASN A 162 17.50 -0.82 3.01
C ASN A 162 17.65 -1.14 4.50
N ARG A 163 16.95 -0.40 5.36
CA ARG A 163 16.94 -0.66 6.79
C ARG A 163 16.34 -2.04 7.10
N ALA A 164 15.21 -2.37 6.47
CA ALA A 164 14.56 -3.66 6.63
C ALA A 164 15.48 -4.83 6.24
N LEU A 165 16.21 -4.72 5.12
CA LEU A 165 17.23 -5.70 4.71
C LEU A 165 18.35 -5.81 5.73
N SER A 166 18.90 -4.67 6.16
CA SER A 166 19.99 -4.62 7.13
C SER A 166 19.63 -5.28 8.46
N ASP A 167 18.46 -4.94 9.00
CA ASP A 167 17.98 -5.46 10.29
C ASP A 167 17.67 -6.97 10.20
N ALA A 168 17.23 -7.46 9.02
CA ALA A 168 17.02 -8.87 8.73
C ALA A 168 18.34 -9.65 8.42
N GLY A 169 19.46 -8.95 8.25
CA GLY A 169 20.73 -9.57 7.84
C GLY A 169 20.69 -10.17 6.44
N LEU A 170 19.98 -9.53 5.52
CA LEU A 170 19.77 -9.98 4.13
C LEU A 170 20.51 -9.06 3.15
N LEU A 171 21.01 -9.66 2.07
CA LEU A 171 21.45 -8.94 0.89
C LEU A 171 20.26 -8.69 -0.04
N PRO A 172 20.29 -7.66 -0.92
CA PRO A 172 19.20 -7.38 -1.85
C PRO A 172 18.80 -8.58 -2.72
N ASP A 173 19.75 -9.34 -3.25
CA ASP A 173 19.55 -10.55 -4.06
C ASP A 173 18.95 -11.75 -3.28
N GLN A 174 18.81 -11.63 -1.98
CA GLN A 174 18.21 -12.64 -1.09
C GLN A 174 16.76 -12.29 -0.69
N ALA A 175 16.21 -11.19 -1.20
CA ALA A 175 14.89 -10.71 -0.82
C ALA A 175 13.98 -10.42 -2.02
N LEU A 176 12.68 -10.58 -1.79
CA LEU A 176 11.63 -10.05 -2.66
C LEU A 176 11.02 -8.79 -2.03
N SER A 177 10.68 -7.80 -2.85
CA SER A 177 9.80 -6.68 -2.48
C SER A 177 8.47 -6.85 -3.20
N VAL A 178 7.38 -6.90 -2.44
CA VAL A 178 6.02 -7.14 -2.94
C VAL A 178 5.14 -5.94 -2.66
N GLY A 179 4.55 -5.35 -3.70
CA GLY A 179 3.64 -4.20 -3.59
C GLY A 179 2.73 -4.05 -4.79
N ASP A 180 1.78 -3.12 -4.73
CA ASP A 180 0.82 -2.88 -5.82
C ASP A 180 1.24 -1.75 -6.76
N LYS A 181 2.10 -0.81 -6.30
CA LYS A 181 2.42 0.43 -7.03
C LYS A 181 3.74 0.35 -7.76
N LEU A 182 3.70 0.71 -9.06
CA LEU A 182 4.87 0.75 -9.92
C LEU A 182 5.85 1.86 -9.54
N ASP A 183 5.33 3.05 -9.29
CA ASP A 183 6.08 4.28 -9.03
C ASP A 183 6.73 4.33 -7.63
N THR A 184 6.19 3.59 -6.68
CA THR A 184 6.69 3.57 -5.29
C THR A 184 7.29 2.22 -4.91
N ASP A 185 6.52 1.13 -4.91
CA ASP A 185 6.98 -0.16 -4.39
C ASP A 185 7.98 -0.83 -5.33
N VAL A 186 7.59 -0.96 -6.61
CA VAL A 186 8.46 -1.56 -7.63
C VAL A 186 9.69 -0.70 -7.87
N ALA A 187 9.50 0.61 -8.07
CA ALA A 187 10.60 1.52 -8.31
C ALA A 187 11.59 1.58 -7.14
N ALA A 188 11.12 1.57 -5.88
CA ALA A 188 11.99 1.53 -4.71
C ALA A 188 12.78 0.22 -4.62
N GLY A 189 12.10 -0.92 -4.82
CA GLY A 189 12.76 -2.23 -4.84
C GLY A 189 13.85 -2.33 -5.90
N ASN A 190 13.54 -1.89 -7.13
CA ASN A 190 14.50 -1.90 -8.25
C ASN A 190 15.72 -1.00 -7.98
N ARG A 191 15.53 0.19 -7.37
CA ARG A 191 16.64 1.08 -7.01
C ARG A 191 17.63 0.46 -6.04
N ILE A 192 17.17 -0.36 -5.11
CA ILE A 192 18.03 -1.03 -4.13
C ILE A 192 18.48 -2.44 -4.57
N GLY A 193 18.01 -2.93 -5.72
CA GLY A 193 18.43 -4.20 -6.32
C GLY A 193 17.80 -5.45 -5.72
N VAL A 194 16.65 -5.36 -5.09
CA VAL A 194 15.85 -6.53 -4.71
C VAL A 194 15.00 -7.01 -5.88
N THR A 195 14.69 -8.31 -5.92
CA THR A 195 13.71 -8.82 -6.90
C THR A 195 12.33 -8.28 -6.58
N THR A 196 11.69 -7.65 -7.56
CA THR A 196 10.41 -6.97 -7.39
C THR A 196 9.24 -7.80 -7.89
N VAL A 197 8.19 -7.86 -7.07
CA VAL A 197 6.95 -8.57 -7.39
C VAL A 197 5.80 -7.59 -7.28
N ARG A 198 5.15 -7.31 -8.41
CA ARG A 198 3.94 -6.50 -8.41
C ARG A 198 2.71 -7.35 -8.18
N TYR A 199 1.93 -7.02 -7.16
CA TYR A 199 0.58 -7.54 -6.97
C TYR A 199 -0.42 -6.66 -7.71
N ARG A 200 -1.05 -7.18 -8.77
CA ARG A 200 -1.98 -6.41 -9.62
C ARG A 200 -3.33 -6.22 -8.94
N HIS A 201 -3.35 -5.33 -7.96
CA HIS A 201 -4.55 -4.91 -7.23
C HIS A 201 -4.61 -3.39 -7.08
N GLY A 202 -5.66 -2.90 -6.41
CA GLY A 202 -5.82 -1.50 -6.06
C GLY A 202 -5.97 -0.56 -7.27
N ARG A 203 -5.59 0.68 -7.07
CA ARG A 203 -5.77 1.75 -8.05
C ARG A 203 -4.87 1.61 -9.28
N GLN A 204 -3.71 1.03 -9.11
CA GLN A 204 -2.74 0.86 -10.21
C GLN A 204 -2.83 -0.50 -10.93
N LYS A 205 -3.83 -1.34 -10.63
CA LYS A 205 -3.94 -2.70 -11.20
C LYS A 205 -3.79 -2.78 -12.72
N ASN A 206 -4.19 -1.75 -13.44
CA ASN A 206 -4.13 -1.67 -14.91
C ASN A 206 -3.04 -0.70 -15.40
N ALA A 207 -2.24 -0.11 -14.50
CA ALA A 207 -1.15 0.76 -14.90
C ALA A 207 -0.06 -0.04 -15.61
N GLU A 208 0.61 0.58 -16.57
CA GLU A 208 1.79 0.03 -17.22
C GLU A 208 3.03 0.85 -16.80
N PRO A 209 4.22 0.24 -16.70
CA PRO A 209 5.44 0.96 -16.35
C PRO A 209 5.73 2.09 -17.35
N GLU A 210 5.95 3.30 -16.85
CA GLU A 210 6.33 4.45 -17.66
C GLU A 210 7.86 4.54 -17.85
N THR A 211 8.61 3.97 -16.92
CA THR A 211 10.07 3.96 -16.91
C THR A 211 10.64 2.56 -16.66
N GLU A 212 11.91 2.34 -16.98
CA GLU A 212 12.56 1.03 -16.71
C GLU A 212 12.60 0.69 -15.21
N ILE A 213 12.71 1.70 -14.33
CA ILE A 213 12.76 1.48 -12.88
C ILE A 213 11.41 1.01 -12.31
N GLU A 214 10.31 1.20 -13.03
CA GLU A 214 8.96 0.77 -12.67
C GLU A 214 8.62 -0.62 -13.19
N ARG A 215 9.52 -1.28 -13.95
CA ARG A 215 9.29 -2.63 -14.45
C ARG A 215 9.50 -3.66 -13.34
N PRO A 216 8.46 -4.40 -12.94
CA PRO A 216 8.62 -5.47 -11.97
C PRO A 216 9.30 -6.69 -12.61
N ASP A 217 10.06 -7.45 -11.83
CA ASP A 217 10.59 -8.74 -12.26
C ASP A 217 9.47 -9.78 -12.41
N HIS A 218 8.44 -9.68 -11.57
CA HIS A 218 7.26 -10.55 -11.61
C HIS A 218 5.97 -9.75 -11.41
N ASP A 219 4.93 -10.17 -12.15
CA ASP A 219 3.54 -9.73 -11.92
C ASP A 219 2.73 -10.93 -11.39
N ILE A 220 1.98 -10.74 -10.31
CA ILE A 220 1.11 -11.76 -9.73
C ILE A 220 -0.33 -11.26 -9.57
N LEU A 221 -1.28 -12.17 -9.63
CA LEU A 221 -2.70 -11.92 -9.39
C LEU A 221 -3.17 -12.50 -8.05
N ARG A 222 -2.37 -13.34 -7.42
CA ARG A 222 -2.63 -13.96 -6.12
C ARG A 222 -1.35 -13.98 -5.31
N LEU A 223 -1.45 -13.70 -4.01
CA LEU A 223 -0.29 -13.76 -3.11
C LEU A 223 0.31 -15.16 -3.04
N ALA A 224 -0.52 -16.20 -3.16
CA ALA A 224 -0.06 -17.59 -3.18
C ALA A 224 0.99 -17.89 -4.27
N ASP A 225 1.04 -17.10 -5.35
CA ASP A 225 2.01 -17.27 -6.43
C ASP A 225 3.46 -17.03 -5.96
N LEU A 226 3.66 -16.26 -4.86
CA LEU A 226 4.96 -16.03 -4.22
C LEU A 226 5.65 -17.33 -3.79
N ILE A 227 4.89 -18.31 -3.33
CA ILE A 227 5.43 -19.61 -2.91
C ILE A 227 6.14 -20.33 -4.08
N SER A 228 5.62 -20.17 -5.29
CA SER A 228 6.25 -20.73 -6.50
C SER A 228 7.50 -19.98 -6.90
N ILE A 229 7.47 -18.64 -6.83
CA ILE A 229 8.65 -17.78 -7.15
C ILE A 229 9.83 -18.12 -6.22
N ILE A 230 9.57 -18.35 -4.94
CA ILE A 230 10.63 -18.63 -3.94
C ILE A 230 11.23 -20.03 -4.06
N LYS A 231 10.48 -20.99 -4.62
CA LYS A 231 10.93 -22.37 -4.76
C LYS A 231 11.76 -22.64 -6.02
N HIS A 232 11.75 -21.72 -6.95
CA HIS A 232 12.50 -21.82 -8.21
C HIS A 232 13.76 -20.98 -8.18
#